data_044c910fb2905b97248aedd2344c1278
#
_entry.id   044c910fb2905b97248aedd2344c1278
#
_cell.length_a   1.000
_cell.length_b   1.000
_cell.length_c   1.000
_cell.angle_alpha   90.00
_cell.angle_beta   90.00
_cell.angle_gamma   90.00
#
_symmetry.space_group_name_H-M   'P 1'
#
loop_
_entity.id
_entity.type
_entity.pdbx_description
1 polymer ?
#
loop_
_entity_poly.entity_id
_entity_poly.type
_entity_poly.pdbx_seq_one_letter_code
_entity_poly.pdbx_strand_id
1 'polypeptide(L)'
;MNGNNLLEDFKKTWPEKFVPEEDIFSHIHAGDKIFIGTGCGEPQYLVQALVNFVGINPKAFYGIELIHVWTVGAAPYLDEKFRDNFRIDSFFISEGTRNAINRGAADYTPISLSAVPGLFRREIIPIDVALIQTSPPDKHGYMSLGISVDIVKAATQKASLIVAQINTHMPRTQGDGFLNIKDVDFIVPHDEPLLEYTAEDPGDIIKAIGKYVARIIEDESTLQVGYGIIPNAAISYLGEKKHLGVHTELLGDGIIDLMQKGVVDNSKKSIDIGKTVASYCMGKRETYDFLDENPTVSFKTIDYVNNPLNIAKNKLMTAINSAMEIDLTGQATAESLSGTFYFGIGGQADFMRGAALAPGGKSILALPSTAVNDTISRIVPSLREGTGVTLTRGDVHYVVTEYGIAYLHGKNIRERAMDLIAIAHPKFRPWLIDEAKKLLLIYKDQAFIPGINGVYPVALETFRTTKSGLKILLRPVKIGDEPLMKDFFYALSNESMYRRFMSVRMDMPHDRLQEFGIVDYASSMMILAIVEGDSKETIAAIGQYEINDKVHTAEVALVVKDEYQKMGVGYDLLTYL
;
A
#
# COMPACT_ATOMS: atom_id res chain seq x y z
N MET A 1 -7.60 3.37 40.67
CA MET A 1 -6.33 3.25 41.43
C MET A 1 -5.23 3.64 40.45
N ASN A 2 -4.32 4.52 40.84
CA ASN A 2 -3.24 4.93 39.94
C ASN A 2 -2.33 3.73 39.62
N GLY A 3 -1.95 3.53 38.37
CA GLY A 3 -1.12 2.41 37.90
C GLY A 3 0.19 2.22 38.67
N ASN A 4 0.76 3.31 39.19
CA ASN A 4 1.98 3.29 40.03
C ASN A 4 1.78 2.52 41.35
N ASN A 5 0.60 2.56 41.97
CA ASN A 5 0.35 1.82 43.19
C ASN A 5 0.28 0.30 42.95
N LEU A 6 -0.27 -0.10 41.79
CA LEU A 6 -0.38 -1.52 41.43
C LEU A 6 1.01 -2.10 41.10
N LEU A 7 1.88 -1.36 40.44
CA LEU A 7 3.23 -1.81 40.11
C LEU A 7 4.07 -2.04 41.37
N GLU A 8 3.96 -1.15 42.37
CA GLU A 8 4.62 -1.32 43.67
C GLU A 8 4.09 -2.56 44.44
N ASP A 9 2.80 -2.88 44.32
CA ASP A 9 2.25 -4.08 44.93
C ASP A 9 2.73 -5.36 44.25
N PHE A 10 2.87 -5.34 42.91
CA PHE A 10 3.47 -6.45 42.18
C PHE A 10 4.97 -6.60 42.46
N LYS A 11 5.72 -5.51 42.67
CA LYS A 11 7.12 -5.52 43.05
C LYS A 11 7.32 -6.16 44.44
N LYS A 12 6.40 -5.93 45.36
CA LYS A 12 6.40 -6.63 46.66
C LYS A 12 6.08 -8.12 46.54
N THR A 13 5.24 -8.49 45.59
CA THR A 13 4.78 -9.89 45.38
C THR A 13 5.83 -10.74 44.66
N TRP A 14 6.55 -10.16 43.71
CA TRP A 14 7.59 -10.83 42.88
C TRP A 14 8.85 -9.98 42.79
N PRO A 15 9.55 -9.73 43.92
CA PRO A 15 10.74 -8.90 43.94
C PRO A 15 11.86 -9.44 43.04
N GLU A 16 11.89 -10.74 42.81
CA GLU A 16 12.87 -11.41 41.92
C GLU A 16 12.75 -11.02 40.44
N LYS A 17 11.61 -10.47 40.03
CA LYS A 17 11.42 -9.97 38.65
C LYS A 17 11.93 -8.55 38.44
N PHE A 18 12.15 -7.80 39.51
CA PHE A 18 12.55 -6.39 39.51
C PHE A 18 13.99 -6.23 39.97
N VAL A 19 14.91 -6.74 39.18
CA VAL A 19 16.37 -6.68 39.45
C VAL A 19 17.06 -5.65 38.56
N PRO A 20 18.26 -5.19 38.88
CA PRO A 20 19.02 -4.31 38.01
C PRO A 20 19.28 -4.93 36.63
N GLU A 21 19.37 -4.09 35.59
CA GLU A 21 19.55 -4.54 34.20
C GLU A 21 20.82 -5.36 34.02
N GLU A 22 21.89 -5.05 34.79
CA GLU A 22 23.16 -5.81 34.76
C GLU A 22 22.95 -7.28 35.15
N ASP A 23 22.08 -7.52 36.15
CA ASP A 23 21.75 -8.87 36.59
C ASP A 23 20.92 -9.57 35.51
N ILE A 24 19.97 -8.85 34.84
CA ILE A 24 19.16 -9.37 33.74
C ILE A 24 20.08 -9.81 32.59
N PHE A 25 20.98 -8.94 32.15
CA PHE A 25 21.87 -9.23 31.04
C PHE A 25 22.89 -10.34 31.32
N SER A 26 23.16 -10.63 32.61
CA SER A 26 23.98 -11.80 32.97
C SER A 26 23.40 -13.14 32.57
N HIS A 27 22.09 -13.20 32.25
CA HIS A 27 21.40 -14.39 31.76
C HIS A 27 21.52 -14.58 30.24
N ILE A 28 22.11 -13.65 29.52
CA ILE A 28 22.34 -13.73 28.07
C ILE A 28 23.66 -14.43 27.81
N HIS A 29 23.67 -15.35 26.85
CA HIS A 29 24.85 -16.17 26.53
C HIS A 29 25.35 -15.87 25.11
N ALA A 30 26.60 -16.19 24.85
CA ALA A 30 27.17 -16.07 23.51
C ALA A 30 26.37 -16.90 22.49
N GLY A 31 26.02 -16.29 21.37
CA GLY A 31 25.24 -16.93 20.32
C GLY A 31 23.73 -16.88 20.50
N ASP A 32 23.23 -16.29 21.59
CA ASP A 32 21.77 -16.13 21.80
C ASP A 32 21.15 -15.25 20.72
N LYS A 33 19.87 -15.53 20.44
CA LYS A 33 19.00 -14.75 19.55
C LYS A 33 18.09 -13.87 20.38
N ILE A 34 18.29 -12.56 20.26
CA ILE A 34 17.52 -11.54 20.99
C ILE A 34 16.51 -10.91 20.04
N PHE A 35 15.24 -11.12 20.31
CA PHE A 35 14.17 -10.42 19.66
C PHE A 35 13.98 -9.03 20.28
N ILE A 36 13.86 -7.99 19.44
CA ILE A 36 13.56 -6.61 19.86
C ILE A 36 12.17 -6.23 19.33
N GLY A 37 11.34 -5.62 20.18
CA GLY A 37 10.00 -5.13 19.84
C GLY A 37 10.00 -4.20 18.62
N THR A 38 8.88 -4.10 17.91
CA THR A 38 8.77 -3.55 16.57
C THR A 38 8.44 -2.05 16.56
N GLY A 39 9.06 -1.31 15.65
CA GLY A 39 8.65 0.03 15.21
C GLY A 39 8.62 1.06 16.36
N CYS A 40 7.54 1.82 16.48
CA CYS A 40 7.39 2.81 17.55
C CYS A 40 7.18 2.19 18.96
N GLY A 41 6.91 0.90 19.04
CA GLY A 41 6.83 0.14 20.30
C GLY A 41 8.16 -0.48 20.73
N GLU A 42 9.27 -0.19 20.07
CA GLU A 42 10.61 -0.65 20.40
C GLU A 42 11.04 -0.17 21.80
N PRO A 43 11.56 -1.07 22.68
CA PRO A 43 12.00 -0.70 24.03
C PRO A 43 13.36 0.01 24.00
N GLN A 44 13.36 1.32 23.75
CA GLN A 44 14.57 2.12 23.51
C GLN A 44 15.54 2.09 24.69
N TYR A 45 14.99 2.18 25.92
CA TYR A 45 15.82 2.13 27.12
C TYR A 45 16.52 0.78 27.27
N LEU A 46 15.80 -0.35 27.11
CA LEU A 46 16.41 -1.69 27.21
C LEU A 46 17.48 -1.92 26.14
N VAL A 47 17.24 -1.45 24.92
CA VAL A 47 18.22 -1.52 23.83
C VAL A 47 19.49 -0.73 24.18
N GLN A 48 19.31 0.49 24.69
CA GLN A 48 20.45 1.32 25.10
C GLN A 48 21.19 0.73 26.29
N ALA A 49 20.47 0.18 27.27
CA ALA A 49 21.05 -0.46 28.45
C ALA A 49 21.88 -1.70 28.06
N LEU A 50 21.36 -2.53 27.13
CA LEU A 50 22.08 -3.69 26.60
C LEU A 50 23.39 -3.29 25.92
N VAL A 51 23.35 -2.25 25.06
CA VAL A 51 24.55 -1.77 24.36
C VAL A 51 25.54 -1.13 25.32
N ASN A 52 25.08 -0.40 26.34
CA ASN A 52 25.94 0.14 27.39
C ASN A 52 26.60 -0.96 28.21
N PHE A 53 25.87 -2.01 28.58
CA PHE A 53 26.43 -3.16 29.29
C PHE A 53 27.57 -3.82 28.51
N VAL A 54 27.38 -4.05 27.21
CA VAL A 54 28.43 -4.57 26.32
C VAL A 54 29.59 -3.60 26.17
N GLY A 55 29.32 -2.29 26.12
CA GLY A 55 30.36 -1.25 26.04
C GLY A 55 31.30 -1.27 27.24
N ILE A 56 30.77 -1.58 28.44
CA ILE A 56 31.57 -1.72 29.70
C ILE A 56 32.20 -3.13 29.74
N ASN A 57 31.52 -4.15 29.27
CA ASN A 57 31.90 -5.55 29.31
C ASN A 57 32.04 -6.16 27.90
N PRO A 58 32.98 -5.75 27.04
CA PRO A 58 33.01 -6.15 25.64
C PRO A 58 33.15 -7.67 25.42
N LYS A 59 33.58 -8.39 26.46
CA LYS A 59 33.74 -9.86 26.41
C LYS A 59 32.56 -10.61 26.97
N ALA A 60 31.51 -9.93 27.45
CA ALA A 60 30.32 -10.59 28.00
C ALA A 60 29.57 -11.35 26.92
N PHE A 61 29.48 -10.78 25.71
CA PHE A 61 28.74 -11.37 24.60
C PHE A 61 29.58 -11.44 23.33
N TYR A 62 29.43 -12.53 22.61
CA TYR A 62 29.94 -12.71 21.26
C TYR A 62 28.86 -13.36 20.38
N GLY A 63 28.71 -12.85 19.16
CA GLY A 63 27.85 -13.47 18.17
C GLY A 63 26.38 -13.47 18.52
N ILE A 64 25.91 -12.50 19.30
CA ILE A 64 24.47 -12.30 19.55
C ILE A 64 23.79 -11.93 18.23
N GLU A 65 22.71 -12.60 17.90
CA GLU A 65 21.87 -12.26 16.77
C GLU A 65 20.67 -11.43 17.23
N LEU A 66 20.60 -10.17 16.77
CA LEU A 66 19.48 -9.28 17.05
C LEU A 66 18.43 -9.42 15.96
N ILE A 67 17.23 -9.84 16.34
CA ILE A 67 16.11 -10.12 15.42
C ILE A 67 15.04 -9.08 15.61
N HIS A 68 14.62 -8.43 14.53
CA HIS A 68 13.49 -7.49 14.55
C HIS A 68 12.81 -7.41 13.16
N VAL A 69 11.57 -6.89 13.14
CA VAL A 69 10.93 -6.57 11.87
C VAL A 69 11.50 -5.26 11.34
N TRP A 70 11.39 -4.22 12.14
CA TRP A 70 11.67 -2.86 11.71
C TRP A 70 12.04 -2.01 12.93
N THR A 71 13.20 -1.39 12.91
CA THR A 71 13.59 -0.38 13.91
C THR A 71 13.32 1.03 13.38
N VAL A 72 12.68 1.86 14.19
CA VAL A 72 12.47 3.30 13.96
C VAL A 72 13.41 4.10 14.87
N GLY A 73 13.78 3.52 16.01
CA GLY A 73 14.66 4.14 16.97
C GLY A 73 16.13 4.17 16.56
N ALA A 74 16.95 4.66 17.45
CA ALA A 74 18.39 4.55 17.30
C ALA A 74 18.82 3.09 17.34
N ALA A 75 19.67 2.69 16.40
CA ALA A 75 20.24 1.35 16.34
C ALA A 75 21.73 1.39 16.79
N PRO A 76 22.03 1.63 18.08
CA PRO A 76 23.39 1.85 18.57
C PRO A 76 24.28 0.61 18.43
N TYR A 77 23.67 -0.56 18.32
CA TYR A 77 24.35 -1.84 18.10
C TYR A 77 24.93 -1.98 16.68
N LEU A 78 24.60 -1.08 15.74
CA LEU A 78 25.20 -1.02 14.40
C LEU A 78 26.56 -0.32 14.36
N ASP A 79 27.03 0.28 15.47
CA ASP A 79 28.35 0.89 15.56
C ASP A 79 29.41 -0.21 15.34
N GLU A 80 30.40 0.07 14.47
CA GLU A 80 31.49 -0.85 14.09
C GLU A 80 32.22 -1.45 15.31
N LYS A 81 32.30 -0.75 16.43
CA LYS A 81 32.93 -1.24 17.67
C LYS A 81 32.22 -2.46 18.27
N PHE A 82 30.94 -2.70 17.92
CA PHE A 82 30.13 -3.81 18.41
C PHE A 82 29.97 -4.96 17.42
N ARG A 83 30.64 -4.93 16.28
CA ARG A 83 30.49 -5.92 15.20
C ARG A 83 30.75 -7.37 15.62
N ASP A 84 31.62 -7.58 16.61
CA ASP A 84 31.93 -8.91 17.13
C ASP A 84 30.92 -9.35 18.21
N ASN A 85 30.15 -8.41 18.75
CA ASN A 85 29.15 -8.66 19.78
C ASN A 85 27.78 -8.92 19.16
N PHE A 86 27.38 -8.08 18.19
CA PHE A 86 26.04 -8.09 17.63
C PHE A 86 26.06 -8.31 16.12
N ARG A 87 25.14 -9.15 15.65
CA ARG A 87 24.75 -9.32 14.26
C ARG A 87 23.26 -9.07 14.16
N ILE A 88 22.82 -8.33 13.16
CA ILE A 88 21.41 -7.99 12.98
C ILE A 88 20.83 -8.87 11.87
N ASP A 89 19.65 -9.45 12.11
CA ASP A 89 18.79 -10.04 11.07
C ASP A 89 17.41 -9.35 11.11
N SER A 90 17.05 -8.71 10.00
CA SER A 90 15.79 -7.99 9.86
C SER A 90 14.84 -8.71 8.91
N PHE A 91 13.55 -8.76 9.25
CA PHE A 91 12.50 -9.21 8.33
C PHE A 91 12.00 -8.10 7.40
N PHE A 92 12.32 -6.84 7.71
CA PHE A 92 12.04 -5.68 6.87
C PHE A 92 13.15 -4.65 7.01
N ILE A 93 13.56 -4.05 5.90
CA ILE A 93 14.70 -3.13 5.86
C ILE A 93 14.25 -1.72 6.18
N SER A 94 14.70 -1.17 7.31
CA SER A 94 14.51 0.23 7.68
C SER A 94 15.58 1.13 7.06
N GLU A 95 15.36 2.43 7.14
CA GLU A 95 16.38 3.41 6.72
C GLU A 95 17.68 3.25 7.51
N GLY A 96 17.57 2.99 8.81
CA GLY A 96 18.72 2.81 9.70
C GLY A 96 19.55 1.56 9.38
N THR A 97 18.92 0.47 8.94
CA THR A 97 19.61 -0.81 8.66
C THR A 97 20.04 -0.98 7.20
N ARG A 98 19.47 -0.20 6.27
CA ARG A 98 19.69 -0.34 4.81
C ARG A 98 21.15 -0.34 4.41
N ASN A 99 21.91 0.61 4.92
CA ASN A 99 23.33 0.72 4.60
C ASN A 99 24.15 -0.46 5.12
N ALA A 100 23.83 -0.98 6.30
CA ALA A 100 24.50 -2.12 6.89
C ALA A 100 24.23 -3.39 6.08
N ILE A 101 22.98 -3.63 5.70
CA ILE A 101 22.56 -4.79 4.90
C ILE A 101 23.22 -4.77 3.51
N ASN A 102 23.17 -3.67 2.79
CA ASN A 102 23.77 -3.58 1.44
C ASN A 102 25.30 -3.63 1.44
N ARG A 103 25.97 -3.48 2.58
CA ARG A 103 27.42 -3.68 2.75
C ARG A 103 27.78 -5.04 3.35
N GLY A 104 26.78 -5.89 3.64
CA GLY A 104 27.00 -7.21 4.25
C GLY A 104 27.40 -7.14 5.73
N ALA A 105 27.11 -6.03 6.42
CA ALA A 105 27.34 -5.86 7.86
C ALA A 105 26.11 -6.21 8.73
N ALA A 106 24.97 -6.45 8.10
CA ALA A 106 23.73 -6.94 8.69
C ALA A 106 23.04 -7.88 7.71
N ASP A 107 22.15 -8.73 8.19
CA ASP A 107 21.41 -9.70 7.39
C ASP A 107 19.95 -9.27 7.18
N TYR A 108 19.35 -9.80 6.13
CA TYR A 108 17.95 -9.64 5.81
C TYR A 108 17.35 -11.01 5.46
N THR A 109 16.32 -11.40 6.18
CA THR A 109 15.57 -12.63 5.90
C THR A 109 14.31 -12.30 5.10
N PRO A 110 14.30 -12.54 3.75
CA PRO A 110 13.15 -12.22 2.90
C PRO A 110 11.99 -13.20 3.17
N ILE A 111 10.89 -12.64 3.69
CA ILE A 111 9.68 -13.41 4.02
C ILE A 111 8.46 -12.47 4.05
N SER A 112 7.27 -13.01 3.70
CA SER A 112 6.00 -12.32 4.01
C SER A 112 5.81 -12.23 5.52
N LEU A 113 5.45 -11.04 6.02
CA LEU A 113 5.32 -10.84 7.47
C LEU A 113 4.29 -11.77 8.12
N SER A 114 3.23 -12.15 7.39
CA SER A 114 2.24 -13.14 7.85
C SER A 114 2.86 -14.50 8.23
N ALA A 115 4.01 -14.86 7.66
CA ALA A 115 4.66 -16.14 7.89
C ALA A 115 5.68 -16.13 9.05
N VAL A 116 6.13 -14.95 9.50
CA VAL A 116 7.16 -14.83 10.57
C VAL A 116 6.75 -15.51 11.88
N PRO A 117 5.52 -15.34 12.42
CA PRO A 117 5.11 -16.06 13.63
C PRO A 117 5.25 -17.57 13.54
N GLY A 118 5.10 -18.12 12.32
CA GLY A 118 5.31 -19.53 12.04
C GLY A 118 6.76 -19.99 12.19
N LEU A 119 7.74 -19.11 11.92
CA LEU A 119 9.15 -19.40 12.14
C LEU A 119 9.48 -19.58 13.62
N PHE A 120 8.93 -18.70 14.46
CA PHE A 120 9.12 -18.77 15.91
C PHE A 120 8.41 -19.98 16.51
N ARG A 121 7.12 -20.19 16.20
CA ARG A 121 6.33 -21.30 16.75
C ARG A 121 6.88 -22.67 16.39
N ARG A 122 7.49 -22.81 15.20
CA ARG A 122 8.11 -24.05 14.74
C ARG A 122 9.61 -24.14 15.08
N GLU A 123 10.14 -23.13 15.80
CA GLU A 123 11.53 -23.05 16.22
C GLU A 123 12.54 -23.15 15.07
N ILE A 124 12.11 -22.72 13.85
CA ILE A 124 13.03 -22.54 12.71
C ILE A 124 13.99 -21.40 13.01
N ILE A 125 13.47 -20.33 13.63
CA ILE A 125 14.23 -19.26 14.26
C ILE A 125 13.86 -19.29 15.74
N PRO A 126 14.65 -19.93 16.61
CA PRO A 126 14.43 -19.91 18.04
C PRO A 126 14.67 -18.50 18.57
N ILE A 127 13.95 -18.11 19.61
CA ILE A 127 14.14 -16.84 20.34
C ILE A 127 14.59 -17.18 21.76
N ASP A 128 15.82 -16.82 22.09
CA ASP A 128 16.36 -17.04 23.43
C ASP A 128 15.89 -15.93 24.37
N VAL A 129 15.92 -14.68 23.93
CA VAL A 129 15.53 -13.50 24.73
C VAL A 129 14.56 -12.63 23.93
N ALA A 130 13.49 -12.15 24.56
CA ALA A 130 12.60 -11.13 24.00
C ALA A 130 12.67 -9.85 24.85
N LEU A 131 13.14 -8.76 24.24
CA LEU A 131 13.09 -7.40 24.78
C LEU A 131 11.85 -6.71 24.26
N ILE A 132 10.88 -6.42 25.13
CA ILE A 132 9.58 -5.86 24.77
C ILE A 132 9.26 -4.60 25.59
N GLN A 133 8.30 -3.83 25.10
CA GLN A 133 7.73 -2.70 25.83
C GLN A 133 6.23 -2.93 26.05
N THR A 134 5.72 -2.60 27.24
CA THR A 134 4.32 -2.83 27.61
C THR A 134 3.74 -1.67 28.40
N SER A 135 2.40 -1.59 28.44
CA SER A 135 1.69 -0.76 29.42
C SER A 135 1.88 -1.30 30.85
N PRO A 136 1.60 -0.49 31.89
CA PRO A 136 1.50 -0.99 33.25
C PRO A 136 0.48 -2.13 33.38
N PRO A 137 0.67 -3.06 34.34
CA PRO A 137 -0.28 -4.14 34.60
C PRO A 137 -1.58 -3.60 35.19
N ASP A 138 -2.70 -4.24 34.84
CA ASP A 138 -3.97 -4.01 35.50
C ASP A 138 -4.07 -4.77 36.83
N LYS A 139 -5.21 -4.62 37.53
CA LYS A 139 -5.47 -5.30 38.81
C LYS A 139 -5.42 -6.84 38.74
N HIS A 140 -5.46 -7.41 37.55
CA HIS A 140 -5.37 -8.86 37.31
C HIS A 140 -3.95 -9.26 36.82
N GLY A 141 -3.04 -8.32 36.72
CA GLY A 141 -1.66 -8.51 36.27
C GLY A 141 -1.48 -8.57 34.76
N TYR A 142 -2.48 -8.16 33.96
CA TYR A 142 -2.34 -8.11 32.52
C TYR A 142 -1.76 -6.77 32.06
N MET A 143 -0.70 -6.85 31.27
CA MET A 143 -0.04 -5.76 30.56
C MET A 143 -0.43 -5.82 29.08
N SER A 144 -0.49 -4.69 28.40
CA SER A 144 -0.71 -4.62 26.96
C SER A 144 0.62 -4.38 26.21
N LEU A 145 0.84 -5.08 25.13
CA LEU A 145 1.90 -4.77 24.14
C LEU A 145 1.65 -3.43 23.43
N GLY A 146 0.49 -2.80 23.70
CA GLY A 146 0.16 -1.48 23.20
C GLY A 146 0.13 -1.39 21.69
N ILE A 147 0.99 -0.55 21.14
CA ILE A 147 1.00 -0.21 19.71
C ILE A 147 1.76 -1.22 18.84
N SER A 148 2.31 -2.31 19.39
CA SER A 148 3.14 -3.28 18.63
C SER A 148 2.83 -4.70 19.07
N VAL A 149 1.80 -5.29 18.46
CA VAL A 149 1.33 -6.67 18.74
C VAL A 149 1.89 -7.66 17.72
N ASP A 150 1.91 -7.32 16.49
CA ASP A 150 2.39 -7.95 15.25
C ASP A 150 3.06 -9.33 15.45
N ILE A 151 4.39 -9.42 15.35
CA ILE A 151 5.17 -10.63 15.66
C ILE A 151 5.63 -10.68 17.12
N VAL A 152 5.52 -9.55 17.86
CA VAL A 152 5.95 -9.45 19.26
C VAL A 152 5.23 -10.49 20.12
N LYS A 153 3.91 -10.64 19.91
CA LYS A 153 3.12 -11.66 20.63
C LYS A 153 3.65 -13.08 20.37
N ALA A 154 4.02 -13.40 19.14
CA ALA A 154 4.56 -14.73 18.82
C ALA A 154 5.96 -14.94 19.41
N ALA A 155 6.80 -13.90 19.42
CA ALA A 155 8.12 -13.94 20.03
C ALA A 155 8.01 -14.19 21.54
N THR A 156 7.14 -13.45 22.24
CA THR A 156 6.92 -13.66 23.70
C THR A 156 6.35 -15.04 24.07
N GLN A 157 5.64 -15.69 23.14
CA GLN A 157 5.14 -17.05 23.37
C GLN A 157 6.23 -18.13 23.26
N LYS A 158 7.38 -17.81 22.68
CA LYS A 158 8.45 -18.76 22.34
C LYS A 158 9.81 -18.41 22.95
N ALA A 159 10.00 -17.18 23.39
CA ALA A 159 11.24 -16.78 24.04
C ALA A 159 11.47 -17.59 25.33
N SER A 160 12.73 -17.95 25.56
CA SER A 160 13.17 -18.62 26.77
C SER A 160 13.25 -17.64 27.96
N LEU A 161 13.52 -16.37 27.66
CA LEU A 161 13.59 -15.26 28.61
C LEU A 161 12.83 -14.05 28.07
N ILE A 162 11.92 -13.49 28.85
CA ILE A 162 11.14 -12.30 28.50
C ILE A 162 11.49 -11.16 29.44
N VAL A 163 11.99 -10.05 28.88
CA VAL A 163 12.30 -8.82 29.60
C VAL A 163 11.34 -7.73 29.12
N ALA A 164 10.50 -7.22 30.02
CA ALA A 164 9.50 -6.20 29.71
C ALA A 164 9.88 -4.84 30.31
N GLN A 165 10.07 -3.84 29.45
CA GLN A 165 10.07 -2.44 29.86
C GLN A 165 8.62 -2.01 30.07
N ILE A 166 8.25 -1.66 31.29
CA ILE A 166 6.95 -1.08 31.61
C ILE A 166 7.03 0.42 31.43
N ASN A 167 6.21 0.96 30.53
CA ASN A 167 6.14 2.38 30.21
C ASN A 167 4.71 2.90 30.35
N THR A 168 4.49 3.90 31.20
CA THR A 168 3.14 4.50 31.40
C THR A 168 2.63 5.26 30.18
N HIS A 169 3.52 5.58 29.22
CA HIS A 169 3.13 6.18 27.93
C HIS A 169 2.61 5.16 26.91
N MET A 170 2.80 3.86 27.15
CA MET A 170 2.30 2.82 26.28
C MET A 170 0.77 2.67 26.47
N PRO A 171 -0.06 2.89 25.44
CA PRO A 171 -1.50 2.77 25.56
C PRO A 171 -1.92 1.31 25.82
N ARG A 172 -2.97 1.14 26.58
CA ARG A 172 -3.60 -0.15 26.80
C ARG A 172 -4.56 -0.47 25.66
N THR A 173 -4.04 -1.06 24.61
CA THR A 173 -4.84 -1.42 23.42
C THR A 173 -5.62 -2.71 23.63
N GLN A 174 -6.72 -2.86 22.87
CA GLN A 174 -7.58 -4.04 22.90
C GLN A 174 -7.16 -5.07 21.83
N GLY A 175 -7.43 -6.34 22.07
CA GLY A 175 -7.17 -7.45 21.14
C GLY A 175 -6.24 -8.53 21.70
N ASP A 176 -5.29 -8.99 20.88
CA ASP A 176 -4.45 -10.16 21.20
C ASP A 176 -3.18 -9.79 21.99
N GLY A 177 -2.94 -8.50 22.24
CA GLY A 177 -1.68 -7.96 22.79
C GLY A 177 -1.48 -8.12 24.30
N PHE A 178 -2.34 -8.84 25.02
CA PHE A 178 -2.20 -8.98 26.48
C PHE A 178 -1.20 -10.05 26.88
N LEU A 179 -0.36 -9.71 27.87
CA LEU A 179 0.57 -10.59 28.58
C LEU A 179 0.30 -10.52 30.08
N ASN A 180 0.36 -11.66 30.78
CA ASN A 180 0.29 -11.61 32.22
C ASN A 180 1.69 -11.40 32.82
N ILE A 181 1.80 -10.59 33.86
CA ILE A 181 3.06 -10.31 34.56
C ILE A 181 3.75 -11.58 35.05
N LYS A 182 2.99 -12.67 35.30
CA LYS A 182 3.54 -13.98 35.69
C LYS A 182 4.35 -14.64 34.59
N ASP A 183 3.98 -14.38 33.33
CA ASP A 183 4.59 -14.99 32.15
C ASP A 183 5.84 -14.21 31.67
N VAL A 184 6.21 -13.13 32.35
CA VAL A 184 7.40 -12.31 32.08
C VAL A 184 8.46 -12.61 33.15
N ASP A 185 9.70 -12.79 32.75
CA ASP A 185 10.78 -13.15 33.66
C ASP A 185 11.33 -11.94 34.41
N PHE A 186 11.62 -10.86 33.69
CA PHE A 186 12.15 -9.62 34.26
C PHE A 186 11.36 -8.39 33.82
N ILE A 187 11.25 -7.43 34.73
CA ILE A 187 10.47 -6.22 34.58
C ILE A 187 11.36 -5.02 34.88
N VAL A 188 11.42 -4.10 33.92
CA VAL A 188 12.18 -2.85 34.04
C VAL A 188 11.19 -1.69 33.93
N PRO A 189 10.79 -1.07 35.07
CA PRO A 189 9.98 0.14 35.02
C PRO A 189 10.80 1.32 34.50
N HIS A 190 10.45 1.81 33.33
CA HIS A 190 11.09 2.98 32.74
C HIS A 190 10.11 3.74 31.88
N ASP A 191 9.80 4.98 32.28
CA ASP A 191 8.94 5.88 31.54
C ASP A 191 9.75 6.73 30.55
N GLU A 192 9.41 6.61 29.29
CA GLU A 192 9.94 7.44 28.21
C GLU A 192 8.86 7.72 27.17
N PRO A 193 8.91 8.85 26.44
CA PRO A 193 8.02 9.09 25.33
C PRO A 193 8.14 7.97 24.28
N LEU A 194 7.02 7.48 23.78
CA LEU A 194 7.04 6.55 22.65
C LEU A 194 7.62 7.25 21.42
N LEU A 195 8.25 6.47 20.56
CA LEU A 195 8.69 6.96 19.25
C LEU A 195 7.47 7.41 18.44
N GLU A 196 7.63 8.54 17.76
CA GLU A 196 6.60 9.10 16.90
C GLU A 196 7.00 9.01 15.42
N TYR A 197 6.01 8.81 14.59
CA TYR A 197 6.17 8.88 13.15
C TYR A 197 5.23 9.93 12.57
N THR A 198 5.79 10.91 11.89
CA THR A 198 5.03 11.96 11.21
C THR A 198 5.27 11.84 9.72
N ALA A 199 4.20 11.68 8.93
CA ALA A 199 4.29 11.71 7.48
C ALA A 199 4.72 13.12 7.00
N GLU A 200 5.62 13.17 6.04
CA GLU A 200 6.02 14.41 5.37
C GLU A 200 4.86 15.01 4.56
N ASP A 201 4.91 16.34 4.29
CA ASP A 201 3.93 16.98 3.41
C ASP A 201 4.08 16.43 1.98
N PRO A 202 3.02 15.84 1.42
CA PRO A 202 3.06 15.33 0.06
C PRO A 202 3.08 16.50 -0.94
N GLY A 203 4.10 16.57 -1.78
CA GLY A 203 4.14 17.51 -2.90
C GLY A 203 2.98 17.28 -3.90
N ASP A 204 2.85 18.16 -4.91
CA ASP A 204 1.70 18.17 -5.84
C ASP A 204 1.53 16.86 -6.62
N ILE A 205 2.60 16.20 -7.00
CA ILE A 205 2.59 14.89 -7.68
C ILE A 205 1.87 13.85 -6.80
N ILE A 206 2.26 13.75 -5.54
CA ILE A 206 1.69 12.78 -4.61
C ILE A 206 0.22 13.11 -4.28
N LYS A 207 -0.11 14.41 -4.18
CA LYS A 207 -1.50 14.87 -4.03
C LYS A 207 -2.37 14.47 -5.23
N ALA A 208 -1.85 14.59 -6.45
CA ALA A 208 -2.55 14.16 -7.67
C ALA A 208 -2.80 12.64 -7.66
N ILE A 209 -1.79 11.84 -7.32
CA ILE A 209 -1.92 10.39 -7.17
C ILE A 209 -2.98 10.05 -6.12
N GLY A 210 -2.95 10.71 -4.94
CA GLY A 210 -3.91 10.49 -3.86
C GLY A 210 -5.36 10.75 -4.30
N LYS A 211 -5.61 11.79 -5.08
CA LYS A 211 -6.94 12.08 -5.66
C LYS A 211 -7.41 10.96 -6.59
N TYR A 212 -6.53 10.42 -7.45
CA TYR A 212 -6.88 9.30 -8.32
C TYR A 212 -7.18 8.03 -7.53
N VAL A 213 -6.39 7.71 -6.51
CA VAL A 213 -6.64 6.56 -5.62
C VAL A 213 -7.99 6.69 -4.94
N ALA A 214 -8.32 7.87 -4.38
CA ALA A 214 -9.60 8.13 -3.71
C ALA A 214 -10.82 7.95 -4.63
N ARG A 215 -10.68 8.15 -5.96
CA ARG A 215 -11.74 7.90 -6.94
C ARG A 215 -12.06 6.41 -7.14
N ILE A 216 -11.09 5.52 -6.90
CA ILE A 216 -11.27 4.06 -7.02
C ILE A 216 -12.00 3.48 -5.81
N ILE A 217 -11.87 4.14 -4.64
CA ILE A 217 -12.44 3.67 -3.38
C ILE A 217 -13.94 3.96 -3.36
N GLU A 218 -14.74 2.94 -3.05
CA GLU A 218 -16.21 3.05 -2.94
C GLU A 218 -16.62 3.25 -1.48
N ASP A 219 -17.84 3.75 -1.27
CA ASP A 219 -18.48 3.69 0.04
C ASP A 219 -18.55 2.23 0.53
N GLU A 220 -18.54 2.01 1.85
CA GLU A 220 -18.57 0.68 2.47
C GLU A 220 -17.30 -0.18 2.23
N SER A 221 -16.28 0.33 1.52
CA SER A 221 -15.00 -0.38 1.32
C SER A 221 -14.30 -0.66 2.64
N THR A 222 -13.66 -1.84 2.75
CA THR A 222 -12.71 -2.14 3.84
C THR A 222 -11.30 -1.85 3.36
N LEU A 223 -10.60 -0.95 4.05
CA LEU A 223 -9.31 -0.42 3.63
C LEU A 223 -8.13 -1.13 4.30
N GLN A 224 -7.09 -1.37 3.53
CA GLN A 224 -5.71 -1.49 4.00
C GLN A 224 -4.90 -0.34 3.41
N VAL A 225 -4.09 0.27 4.25
CA VAL A 225 -3.24 1.41 3.89
C VAL A 225 -1.80 1.03 4.17
N GLY A 226 -1.00 0.95 3.10
CA GLY A 226 0.42 0.66 3.20
C GLY A 226 1.22 1.79 3.84
N TYR A 227 2.46 1.48 4.19
CA TYR A 227 3.41 2.47 4.69
C TYR A 227 3.82 3.44 3.57
N GLY A 228 3.93 4.71 3.93
CA GLY A 228 4.54 5.75 3.12
C GLY A 228 3.64 6.92 2.76
N ILE A 229 4.25 7.91 2.11
CA ILE A 229 3.61 9.20 1.81
C ILE A 229 2.43 9.07 0.82
N ILE A 230 2.51 8.12 -0.14
CA ILE A 230 1.48 7.97 -1.18
C ILE A 230 0.18 7.38 -0.62
N PRO A 231 0.18 6.24 0.12
CA PRO A 231 -1.02 5.73 0.75
C PRO A 231 -1.66 6.75 1.71
N ASN A 232 -0.85 7.46 2.50
CA ASN A 232 -1.34 8.49 3.42
C ASN A 232 -1.99 9.68 2.68
N ALA A 233 -1.44 10.10 1.53
CA ALA A 233 -2.03 11.16 0.73
C ALA A 233 -3.43 10.76 0.20
N ALA A 234 -3.66 9.50 -0.14
CA ALA A 234 -4.96 9.03 -0.58
C ALA A 234 -6.03 9.17 0.51
N ILE A 235 -5.68 8.87 1.75
CA ILE A 235 -6.57 8.93 2.91
C ILE A 235 -7.14 10.34 3.12
N SER A 236 -6.35 11.38 2.88
CA SER A 236 -6.79 12.78 3.07
C SER A 236 -7.94 13.20 2.14
N TYR A 237 -8.22 12.45 1.06
CA TYR A 237 -9.31 12.69 0.12
C TYR A 237 -10.54 11.81 0.35
N LEU A 238 -10.61 11.04 1.45
CA LEU A 238 -11.72 10.14 1.73
C LEU A 238 -12.82 10.74 2.64
N GLY A 239 -12.71 12.02 3.01
CA GLY A 239 -13.62 12.65 3.97
C GLY A 239 -15.11 12.63 3.60
N GLU A 240 -15.44 12.51 2.32
CA GLU A 240 -16.82 12.42 1.81
C GLU A 240 -17.36 11.00 1.70
N LYS A 241 -16.51 9.98 1.92
CA LYS A 241 -16.91 8.57 1.86
C LYS A 241 -17.74 8.18 3.08
N LYS A 242 -18.49 7.07 2.97
CA LYS A 242 -19.43 6.64 4.01
C LYS A 242 -19.18 5.18 4.37
N HIS A 243 -19.28 4.90 5.67
CA HIS A 243 -19.27 3.55 6.22
C HIS A 243 -18.01 2.73 5.85
N LEU A 244 -16.85 3.40 5.76
CA LEU A 244 -15.60 2.70 5.52
C LEU A 244 -15.25 1.77 6.69
N GLY A 245 -14.64 0.64 6.38
CA GLY A 245 -14.03 -0.27 7.32
C GLY A 245 -12.52 -0.25 7.22
N VAL A 246 -11.83 -0.77 8.24
CA VAL A 246 -10.36 -0.90 8.25
C VAL A 246 -9.93 -2.29 8.71
N HIS A 247 -9.09 -2.90 7.90
CA HIS A 247 -8.35 -4.13 8.18
C HIS A 247 -6.96 -3.95 7.56
N THR A 248 -5.99 -3.53 8.37
CA THR A 248 -4.69 -3.07 7.90
C THR A 248 -3.56 -3.60 8.78
N GLU A 249 -2.38 -3.74 8.24
CA GLU A 249 -1.17 -4.07 8.99
C GLU A 249 -0.80 -2.92 9.92
N LEU A 250 -0.52 -1.77 9.32
CA LEU A 250 -0.15 -0.52 9.99
C LEU A 250 -1.37 0.38 10.16
N LEU A 251 -1.56 0.91 11.37
CA LEU A 251 -2.51 1.97 11.68
C LEU A 251 -1.77 3.30 11.83
N GLY A 252 -2.20 4.32 11.10
CA GLY A 252 -1.60 5.65 11.12
C GLY A 252 -2.62 6.76 11.39
N ASP A 253 -2.12 7.98 11.61
CA ASP A 253 -2.89 9.17 11.98
C ASP A 253 -4.10 9.42 11.06
N GLY A 254 -3.92 9.29 9.73
CA GLY A 254 -5.00 9.58 8.78
C GLY A 254 -6.23 8.68 8.93
N ILE A 255 -6.05 7.43 9.34
CA ILE A 255 -7.18 6.53 9.64
C ILE A 255 -7.88 6.96 10.93
N ILE A 256 -7.13 7.34 11.96
CA ILE A 256 -7.70 7.85 13.21
C ILE A 256 -8.53 9.11 12.96
N ASP A 257 -8.05 10.03 12.12
CA ASP A 257 -8.80 11.22 11.70
C ASP A 257 -10.14 10.86 11.03
N LEU A 258 -10.16 9.84 10.16
CA LEU A 258 -11.39 9.37 9.52
C LEU A 258 -12.34 8.67 10.51
N MET A 259 -11.81 7.97 11.51
CA MET A 259 -12.62 7.40 12.60
C MET A 259 -13.27 8.50 13.44
N GLN A 260 -12.53 9.52 13.84
CA GLN A 260 -13.03 10.64 14.61
C GLN A 260 -14.10 11.44 13.86
N LYS A 261 -13.99 11.54 12.53
CA LYS A 261 -14.99 12.17 11.64
C LYS A 261 -16.20 11.26 11.35
N GLY A 262 -16.20 10.01 11.79
CA GLY A 262 -17.29 9.05 11.53
C GLY A 262 -17.34 8.53 10.10
N VAL A 263 -16.31 8.76 9.29
CA VAL A 263 -16.16 8.21 7.94
C VAL A 263 -15.83 6.70 8.01
N VAL A 264 -14.96 6.33 8.95
CA VAL A 264 -14.65 4.94 9.29
C VAL A 264 -15.46 4.56 10.52
N ASP A 265 -16.49 3.75 10.35
CA ASP A 265 -17.33 3.22 11.44
C ASP A 265 -17.31 1.69 11.50
N ASN A 266 -16.69 1.02 10.55
CA ASN A 266 -16.56 -0.43 10.45
C ASN A 266 -17.89 -1.20 10.41
N SER A 267 -19.02 -0.52 10.24
CA SER A 267 -20.37 -1.10 10.31
C SER A 267 -20.66 -2.07 9.17
N LYS A 268 -19.97 -1.91 8.04
CA LYS A 268 -20.18 -2.69 6.80
C LYS A 268 -19.09 -3.76 6.55
N LYS A 269 -18.15 -3.90 7.45
CA LYS A 269 -17.15 -4.99 7.36
C LYS A 269 -17.83 -6.36 7.38
N SER A 270 -17.20 -7.34 6.71
CA SER A 270 -17.72 -8.71 6.66
C SER A 270 -17.25 -9.58 7.83
N ILE A 271 -16.07 -9.25 8.39
CA ILE A 271 -15.52 -9.85 9.61
C ILE A 271 -15.07 -8.73 10.55
N ASP A 272 -14.97 -9.02 11.84
CA ASP A 272 -14.62 -8.04 12.88
C ASP A 272 -15.47 -6.75 12.78
N ILE A 273 -16.78 -6.92 12.60
CA ILE A 273 -17.75 -5.82 12.42
C ILE A 273 -17.67 -4.84 13.58
N GLY A 274 -17.66 -3.55 13.29
CA GLY A 274 -17.56 -2.48 14.29
C GLY A 274 -16.14 -2.29 14.86
N LYS A 275 -15.13 -2.99 14.32
CA LYS A 275 -13.74 -2.89 14.77
C LYS A 275 -12.80 -2.48 13.63
N THR A 276 -11.98 -1.46 13.88
CA THR A 276 -10.74 -1.25 13.16
C THR A 276 -9.75 -2.33 13.59
N VAL A 277 -9.25 -3.12 12.66
CA VAL A 277 -8.28 -4.19 12.93
C VAL A 277 -6.93 -3.78 12.41
N ALA A 278 -5.91 -3.84 13.27
CA ALA A 278 -4.53 -3.55 12.92
C ALA A 278 -3.56 -4.49 13.64
N SER A 279 -2.30 -4.49 13.26
CA SER A 279 -1.25 -5.30 13.88
C SER A 279 -0.30 -4.44 14.71
N TYR A 280 0.02 -3.26 14.21
CA TYR A 280 0.80 -2.24 14.93
C TYR A 280 0.38 -0.82 14.51
N CYS A 281 0.81 0.17 15.28
CA CYS A 281 0.54 1.59 15.03
C CYS A 281 1.83 2.40 14.99
N MET A 282 1.89 3.33 14.06
CA MET A 282 2.93 4.36 14.00
C MET A 282 2.24 5.70 13.74
N GLY A 283 2.36 6.62 14.66
CA GLY A 283 1.69 7.92 14.59
C GLY A 283 2.24 8.89 15.61
N LYS A 284 1.47 9.94 15.89
CA LYS A 284 1.77 10.95 16.89
C LYS A 284 1.22 10.55 18.26
N ARG A 285 1.58 11.31 19.27
CA ARG A 285 1.08 11.13 20.63
C ARG A 285 -0.45 11.11 20.69
N GLU A 286 -1.11 12.00 19.98
CA GLU A 286 -2.58 12.09 19.98
C GLU A 286 -3.23 10.81 19.45
N THR A 287 -2.60 10.15 18.48
CA THR A 287 -3.03 8.85 17.97
C THR A 287 -2.90 7.78 19.06
N TYR A 288 -1.81 7.75 19.80
CA TYR A 288 -1.62 6.79 20.89
C TYR A 288 -2.61 7.02 22.04
N ASP A 289 -2.88 8.28 22.39
CA ASP A 289 -3.89 8.64 23.38
C ASP A 289 -5.31 8.22 22.95
N PHE A 290 -5.63 8.32 21.64
CA PHE A 290 -6.90 7.82 21.09
C PHE A 290 -7.04 6.29 21.20
N LEU A 291 -5.94 5.55 21.12
CA LEU A 291 -5.94 4.09 21.18
C LEU A 291 -6.08 3.54 22.60
N ASP A 292 -5.79 4.35 23.64
CA ASP A 292 -5.83 3.90 25.02
C ASP A 292 -7.24 3.49 25.42
N GLU A 293 -7.37 2.24 25.88
CA GLU A 293 -8.65 1.60 26.28
C GLU A 293 -9.78 1.70 25.22
N ASN A 294 -9.46 2.00 23.96
CA ASN A 294 -10.46 2.20 22.91
C ASN A 294 -11.05 0.88 22.39
N PRO A 295 -12.32 0.56 22.67
CA PRO A 295 -12.92 -0.70 22.26
C PRO A 295 -13.23 -0.78 20.76
N THR A 296 -13.14 0.31 20.00
CA THR A 296 -13.42 0.31 18.56
C THR A 296 -12.21 -0.12 17.73
N VAL A 297 -11.02 -0.24 18.34
CA VAL A 297 -9.79 -0.71 17.71
C VAL A 297 -9.39 -2.06 18.33
N SER A 298 -8.99 -2.99 17.51
CA SER A 298 -8.51 -4.31 17.92
C SER A 298 -7.17 -4.61 17.29
N PHE A 299 -6.13 -4.70 18.10
CA PHE A 299 -4.80 -5.12 17.64
C PHE A 299 -4.70 -6.64 17.67
N LYS A 300 -4.34 -7.22 16.54
CA LYS A 300 -4.21 -8.67 16.36
C LYS A 300 -2.82 -9.05 15.87
N THR A 301 -2.47 -10.31 16.05
CA THR A 301 -1.21 -10.85 15.55
C THR A 301 -1.14 -10.75 14.02
N ILE A 302 0.08 -10.60 13.48
CA ILE A 302 0.26 -10.34 12.05
C ILE A 302 -0.18 -11.51 11.16
N ASP A 303 -0.08 -12.74 11.65
CA ASP A 303 -0.55 -13.94 10.97
C ASP A 303 -2.10 -14.05 10.91
N TYR A 304 -2.82 -13.25 11.69
CA TYR A 304 -4.25 -13.03 11.50
C TYR A 304 -4.52 -11.89 10.51
N VAL A 305 -3.88 -10.74 10.73
CA VAL A 305 -4.16 -9.49 9.99
C VAL A 305 -3.72 -9.61 8.54
N ASN A 306 -2.51 -10.11 8.31
CA ASN A 306 -1.91 -10.22 6.97
C ASN A 306 -2.26 -11.55 6.27
N ASN A 307 -3.08 -12.41 6.86
CA ASN A 307 -3.46 -13.67 6.22
C ASN A 307 -4.34 -13.40 5.00
N PRO A 308 -3.91 -13.74 3.76
CA PRO A 308 -4.68 -13.47 2.55
C PRO A 308 -6.10 -14.06 2.59
N LEU A 309 -6.30 -15.19 3.26
CA LEU A 309 -7.61 -15.83 3.40
C LEU A 309 -8.54 -15.04 4.36
N ASN A 310 -8.00 -14.38 5.39
CA ASN A 310 -8.77 -13.52 6.27
C ASN A 310 -9.08 -12.18 5.59
N ILE A 311 -8.09 -11.60 4.90
CA ILE A 311 -8.24 -10.38 4.11
C ILE A 311 -9.37 -10.57 3.08
N ALA A 312 -9.36 -11.69 2.35
CA ALA A 312 -10.33 -12.03 1.32
C ALA A 312 -11.78 -12.19 1.83
N LYS A 313 -11.99 -12.38 3.13
CA LYS A 313 -13.34 -12.44 3.71
C LYS A 313 -14.04 -11.08 3.75
N ASN A 314 -13.31 -9.97 3.68
CA ASN A 314 -13.89 -8.64 3.64
C ASN A 314 -14.34 -8.31 2.22
N LYS A 315 -15.64 -8.07 2.01
CA LYS A 315 -16.16 -7.52 0.76
C LYS A 315 -15.55 -6.14 0.51
N LEU A 316 -15.41 -5.78 -0.76
CA LEU A 316 -14.85 -4.49 -1.19
C LEU A 316 -13.50 -4.19 -0.51
N MET A 317 -12.73 -5.24 -0.21
CA MET A 317 -11.40 -5.06 0.35
C MET A 317 -10.52 -4.27 -0.60
N THR A 318 -10.05 -3.11 -0.19
CA THR A 318 -9.26 -2.20 -1.01
C THR A 318 -7.88 -2.03 -0.38
N ALA A 319 -6.89 -2.66 -1.00
CA ALA A 319 -5.50 -2.57 -0.58
C ALA A 319 -4.78 -1.45 -1.37
N ILE A 320 -4.18 -0.50 -0.66
CA ILE A 320 -3.49 0.66 -1.22
C ILE A 320 -2.01 0.57 -0.85
N ASN A 321 -1.17 0.34 -1.83
CA ASN A 321 0.26 0.17 -1.65
C ASN A 321 1.07 0.95 -2.69
N SER A 322 2.38 1.07 -2.47
CA SER A 322 3.28 1.75 -3.39
C SER A 322 4.34 0.81 -3.95
N ALA A 323 4.94 1.19 -5.07
CA ALA A 323 6.04 0.46 -5.69
C ALA A 323 7.19 1.39 -6.09
N MET A 324 8.36 0.79 -6.30
CA MET A 324 9.54 1.47 -6.81
C MET A 324 9.53 1.50 -8.35
N GLU A 325 9.22 0.37 -8.97
CA GLU A 325 9.08 0.22 -10.43
C GLU A 325 7.98 -0.79 -10.76
N ILE A 326 7.38 -0.63 -11.95
CA ILE A 326 6.46 -1.59 -12.55
C ILE A 326 6.82 -1.79 -14.02
N ASP A 327 6.82 -3.03 -14.50
CA ASP A 327 7.04 -3.32 -15.92
C ASP A 327 5.75 -3.33 -16.75
N LEU A 328 5.89 -3.29 -18.07
CA LEU A 328 4.76 -3.22 -19.01
C LEU A 328 3.85 -4.47 -18.96
N THR A 329 4.25 -5.54 -18.29
CA THR A 329 3.40 -6.72 -18.07
C THR A 329 2.59 -6.64 -16.78
N GLY A 330 2.94 -5.69 -15.89
CA GLY A 330 2.25 -5.44 -14.63
C GLY A 330 2.86 -6.11 -13.40
N GLN A 331 4.08 -6.67 -13.50
CA GLN A 331 4.81 -7.08 -12.29
C GLN A 331 5.61 -5.92 -11.72
N ALA A 332 5.70 -5.85 -10.38
CA ALA A 332 6.27 -4.70 -9.71
C ALA A 332 7.25 -5.09 -8.61
N THR A 333 8.17 -4.18 -8.31
CA THR A 333 9.08 -4.26 -7.19
C THR A 333 8.81 -3.17 -6.17
N ALA A 334 8.86 -3.54 -4.89
CA ALA A 334 8.81 -2.62 -3.76
C ALA A 334 9.99 -2.86 -2.79
N GLU A 335 10.87 -3.82 -3.08
CA GLU A 335 11.92 -4.26 -2.16
C GLU A 335 13.34 -3.95 -2.64
N SER A 336 13.61 -4.08 -3.93
CA SER A 336 14.98 -3.96 -4.45
C SER A 336 15.03 -3.39 -5.87
N LEU A 337 16.17 -2.77 -6.22
CA LEU A 337 16.49 -2.31 -7.58
C LEU A 337 17.91 -2.72 -7.93
N SER A 338 18.09 -3.50 -9.00
CA SER A 338 19.39 -3.89 -9.54
C SER A 338 20.33 -4.46 -8.47
N GLY A 339 19.81 -5.36 -7.61
CA GLY A 339 20.57 -5.99 -6.53
C GLY A 339 20.78 -5.15 -5.28
N THR A 340 20.30 -3.91 -5.24
CA THR A 340 20.31 -3.09 -4.01
C THR A 340 18.98 -3.22 -3.29
N PHE A 341 18.99 -3.61 -2.04
CA PHE A 341 17.81 -3.70 -1.18
C PHE A 341 17.44 -2.35 -0.59
N TYR A 342 16.18 -1.99 -0.68
CA TYR A 342 15.62 -0.75 -0.11
C TYR A 342 14.65 -1.01 1.04
N PHE A 343 13.82 -2.04 0.87
CA PHE A 343 12.80 -2.48 1.82
C PHE A 343 12.75 -4.00 1.85
N GLY A 344 11.82 -4.58 2.60
CA GLY A 344 11.53 -6.01 2.58
C GLY A 344 10.25 -6.31 1.80
N ILE A 345 9.90 -7.60 1.73
CA ILE A 345 8.63 -8.07 1.17
C ILE A 345 7.47 -7.45 1.96
N GLY A 346 7.57 -7.41 3.30
CA GLY A 346 6.54 -6.86 4.17
C GLY A 346 5.22 -7.62 4.08
N GLY A 347 4.11 -6.90 4.34
CA GLY A 347 2.75 -7.42 4.17
C GLY A 347 2.08 -7.02 2.86
N GLN A 348 2.77 -6.27 1.99
CA GLN A 348 2.19 -5.76 0.76
C GLN A 348 1.65 -6.88 -0.13
N ALA A 349 2.44 -7.93 -0.36
CA ALA A 349 2.02 -9.06 -1.20
C ALA A 349 0.83 -9.81 -0.60
N ASP A 350 0.78 -9.96 0.73
CA ASP A 350 -0.32 -10.59 1.45
C ASP A 350 -1.64 -9.82 1.22
N PHE A 351 -1.62 -8.49 1.39
CA PHE A 351 -2.81 -7.65 1.21
C PHE A 351 -3.24 -7.52 -0.24
N MET A 352 -2.31 -7.36 -1.18
CA MET A 352 -2.62 -7.29 -2.60
C MET A 352 -3.26 -8.59 -3.07
N ARG A 353 -2.72 -9.73 -2.64
CA ARG A 353 -3.29 -11.05 -2.93
C ARG A 353 -4.66 -11.25 -2.28
N GLY A 354 -4.80 -10.90 -1.00
CA GLY A 354 -6.06 -11.00 -0.26
C GLY A 354 -7.16 -10.13 -0.87
N ALA A 355 -6.84 -8.89 -1.24
CA ALA A 355 -7.77 -7.97 -1.92
C ALA A 355 -8.17 -8.50 -3.32
N ALA A 356 -7.23 -9.06 -4.08
CA ALA A 356 -7.53 -9.66 -5.39
C ALA A 356 -8.49 -10.86 -5.29
N LEU A 357 -8.50 -11.58 -4.15
CA LEU A 357 -9.41 -12.71 -3.89
C LEU A 357 -10.75 -12.29 -3.29
N ALA A 358 -10.84 -11.08 -2.72
CA ALA A 358 -12.04 -10.60 -2.03
C ALA A 358 -13.17 -10.28 -3.02
N PRO A 359 -14.44 -10.57 -2.70
CA PRO A 359 -15.58 -10.16 -3.52
C PRO A 359 -15.63 -8.64 -3.69
N GLY A 360 -15.53 -8.15 -4.94
CA GLY A 360 -15.45 -6.73 -5.27
C GLY A 360 -14.16 -6.05 -4.79
N GLY A 361 -13.15 -6.83 -4.45
CA GLY A 361 -11.89 -6.32 -3.91
C GLY A 361 -11.02 -5.64 -4.97
N LYS A 362 -10.19 -4.72 -4.51
CA LYS A 362 -9.33 -3.88 -5.34
C LYS A 362 -7.91 -3.85 -4.80
N SER A 363 -6.94 -4.26 -5.62
CA SER A 363 -5.52 -4.11 -5.33
C SER A 363 -4.99 -2.91 -6.12
N ILE A 364 -4.59 -1.86 -5.40
CA ILE A 364 -4.15 -0.58 -5.95
C ILE A 364 -2.66 -0.41 -5.68
N LEU A 365 -1.90 -0.23 -6.75
CA LEU A 365 -0.49 0.08 -6.71
C LEU A 365 -0.27 1.52 -7.20
N ALA A 366 0.27 2.37 -6.35
CA ALA A 366 0.46 3.78 -6.65
C ALA A 366 1.93 4.17 -6.59
N LEU A 367 2.39 4.90 -7.61
CA LEU A 367 3.78 5.36 -7.70
C LEU A 367 3.87 6.65 -8.53
N PRO A 368 4.83 7.55 -8.25
CA PRO A 368 5.16 8.62 -9.20
C PRO A 368 5.64 8.00 -10.51
N SER A 369 5.31 8.60 -11.64
CA SER A 369 5.73 8.07 -12.94
C SER A 369 7.23 8.11 -13.16
N THR A 370 7.96 8.98 -12.41
CA THR A 370 9.40 9.21 -12.53
C THR A 370 10.11 9.20 -11.17
N ALA A 371 11.43 9.14 -11.23
CA ALA A 371 12.34 9.31 -10.10
C ALA A 371 13.51 10.23 -10.52
N VAL A 372 14.30 10.67 -9.52
CA VAL A 372 15.53 11.43 -9.68
C VAL A 372 15.31 12.67 -10.58
N ASN A 373 14.42 13.57 -10.14
CA ASN A 373 14.08 14.81 -10.86
C ASN A 373 13.71 14.54 -12.34
N ASP A 374 12.77 13.64 -12.56
CA ASP A 374 12.23 13.25 -13.87
C ASP A 374 13.25 12.65 -14.86
N THR A 375 14.39 12.19 -14.37
CA THR A 375 15.41 11.58 -15.25
C THR A 375 15.21 10.09 -15.50
N ILE A 376 14.46 9.41 -14.62
CA ILE A 376 14.25 7.96 -14.66
C ILE A 376 12.75 7.66 -14.63
N SER A 377 12.27 6.81 -15.57
CA SER A 377 10.91 6.29 -15.55
C SER A 377 10.77 5.17 -14.52
N ARG A 378 9.68 5.17 -13.75
CA ARG A 378 9.31 4.07 -12.85
C ARG A 378 8.38 3.06 -13.51
N ILE A 379 7.83 3.38 -14.68
CA ILE A 379 7.21 2.42 -15.58
C ILE A 379 8.28 2.02 -16.59
N VAL A 380 8.65 0.74 -16.62
CA VAL A 380 9.79 0.23 -17.39
C VAL A 380 9.36 -0.89 -18.35
N PRO A 381 10.09 -1.14 -19.45
CA PRO A 381 9.75 -2.21 -20.40
C PRO A 381 9.77 -3.59 -19.73
N SER A 382 10.78 -3.84 -18.90
CA SER A 382 10.95 -5.01 -18.02
C SER A 382 11.68 -4.58 -16.76
N LEU A 383 11.44 -5.23 -15.63
CA LEU A 383 12.21 -4.98 -14.42
C LEU A 383 13.70 -5.23 -14.69
N ARG A 384 14.56 -4.43 -14.09
CA ARG A 384 16.02 -4.52 -14.29
C ARG A 384 16.57 -5.83 -13.76
N GLU A 385 17.67 -6.28 -14.32
CA GLU A 385 18.38 -7.45 -13.84
C GLU A 385 18.75 -7.32 -12.35
N GLY A 386 18.57 -8.40 -11.58
CA GLY A 386 18.80 -8.42 -10.14
C GLY A 386 17.72 -7.72 -9.29
N THR A 387 16.61 -7.28 -9.89
CA THR A 387 15.47 -6.70 -9.18
C THR A 387 14.51 -7.81 -8.72
N GLY A 388 14.11 -7.80 -7.46
CA GLY A 388 13.10 -8.71 -6.92
C GLY A 388 11.70 -8.38 -7.45
N VAL A 389 10.88 -9.41 -7.69
CA VAL A 389 9.46 -9.25 -8.03
C VAL A 389 8.63 -9.36 -6.76
N THR A 390 8.35 -8.24 -6.13
CA THR A 390 7.52 -8.21 -4.90
C THR A 390 6.06 -8.55 -5.21
N LEU A 391 5.54 -8.03 -6.33
CA LEU A 391 4.17 -8.27 -6.77
C LEU A 391 4.14 -8.93 -8.15
N THR A 392 3.44 -10.06 -8.22
CA THR A 392 3.20 -10.73 -9.50
C THR A 392 2.17 -9.95 -10.32
N ARG A 393 2.22 -10.11 -11.63
CA ARG A 393 1.28 -9.45 -12.55
C ARG A 393 -0.18 -9.87 -12.36
N GLY A 394 -0.44 -10.97 -11.65
CA GLY A 394 -1.79 -11.45 -11.34
C GLY A 394 -2.45 -10.73 -10.16
N ASP A 395 -1.67 -10.10 -9.28
CA ASP A 395 -2.15 -9.51 -8.04
C ASP A 395 -2.31 -7.98 -8.11
N VAL A 396 -1.97 -7.35 -9.23
CA VAL A 396 -2.11 -5.90 -9.46
C VAL A 396 -3.32 -5.63 -10.34
N HIS A 397 -4.37 -5.02 -9.77
CA HIS A 397 -5.57 -4.64 -10.52
C HIS A 397 -5.49 -3.22 -11.04
N TYR A 398 -5.11 -2.27 -10.20
CA TYR A 398 -5.00 -0.85 -10.54
C TYR A 398 -3.57 -0.36 -10.36
N VAL A 399 -3.10 0.42 -11.32
CA VAL A 399 -1.86 1.18 -11.20
C VAL A 399 -2.19 2.66 -11.34
N VAL A 400 -1.68 3.47 -10.42
CA VAL A 400 -1.99 4.91 -10.36
C VAL A 400 -0.71 5.72 -10.37
N THR A 401 -0.64 6.68 -11.28
CA THR A 401 0.38 7.74 -11.30
C THR A 401 -0.29 9.11 -11.28
N GLU A 402 0.49 10.18 -11.28
CA GLU A 402 -0.01 11.55 -11.46
C GLU A 402 -0.66 11.79 -12.82
N TYR A 403 -0.46 10.89 -13.80
CA TYR A 403 -1.05 10.95 -15.14
C TYR A 403 -2.33 10.13 -15.29
N GLY A 404 -2.79 9.44 -14.26
CA GLY A 404 -4.07 8.74 -14.27
C GLY A 404 -4.04 7.33 -13.70
N ILE A 405 -5.05 6.56 -14.08
CA ILE A 405 -5.32 5.21 -13.59
C ILE A 405 -5.23 4.22 -14.76
N ALA A 406 -4.45 3.15 -14.60
CA ALA A 406 -4.47 1.97 -15.47
C ALA A 406 -5.15 0.81 -14.74
N TYR A 407 -6.16 0.20 -15.36
CA TYR A 407 -6.84 -0.99 -14.86
C TYR A 407 -6.32 -2.21 -15.61
N LEU A 408 -5.67 -3.14 -14.90
CA LEU A 408 -4.95 -4.27 -15.51
C LEU A 408 -5.67 -5.61 -15.39
N HIS A 409 -6.64 -5.72 -14.48
CA HIS A 409 -7.32 -6.99 -14.22
C HIS A 409 -8.14 -7.45 -15.44
N GLY A 410 -7.97 -8.73 -15.82
CA GLY A 410 -8.66 -9.30 -17.00
C GLY A 410 -8.10 -8.88 -18.36
N LYS A 411 -7.06 -8.02 -18.42
CA LYS A 411 -6.44 -7.55 -19.66
C LYS A 411 -5.28 -8.45 -20.10
N ASN A 412 -5.12 -8.61 -21.40
CA ASN A 412 -3.97 -9.28 -22.01
C ASN A 412 -2.71 -8.39 -21.91
N ILE A 413 -1.54 -8.96 -22.24
CA ILE A 413 -0.24 -8.24 -22.07
C ILE A 413 -0.18 -6.96 -22.92
N ARG A 414 -0.70 -6.97 -24.14
CA ARG A 414 -0.72 -5.80 -25.01
C ARG A 414 -1.56 -4.66 -24.41
N GLU A 415 -2.75 -4.98 -23.94
CA GLU A 415 -3.65 -4.01 -23.29
C GLU A 415 -3.02 -3.44 -22.01
N ARG A 416 -2.39 -4.29 -21.20
CA ARG A 416 -1.66 -3.85 -20.01
C ARG A 416 -0.52 -2.88 -20.36
N ALA A 417 0.28 -3.24 -21.38
CA ALA A 417 1.39 -2.40 -21.83
C ALA A 417 0.90 -1.02 -22.29
N MET A 418 -0.17 -0.97 -23.07
CA MET A 418 -0.72 0.30 -23.57
C MET A 418 -1.28 1.16 -22.44
N ASP A 419 -2.01 0.56 -21.48
CA ASP A 419 -2.54 1.29 -20.33
C ASP A 419 -1.43 1.85 -19.43
N LEU A 420 -0.38 1.06 -19.18
CA LEU A 420 0.75 1.51 -18.38
C LEU A 420 1.54 2.62 -19.09
N ILE A 421 1.71 2.53 -20.41
CA ILE A 421 2.32 3.60 -21.22
C ILE A 421 1.46 4.88 -21.15
N ALA A 422 0.14 4.76 -21.17
CA ALA A 422 -0.76 5.92 -21.09
C ALA A 422 -0.60 6.73 -19.79
N ILE A 423 -0.30 6.07 -18.67
CA ILE A 423 -0.07 6.71 -17.38
C ILE A 423 1.41 6.97 -17.05
N ALA A 424 2.33 6.63 -17.96
CA ALA A 424 3.74 6.99 -17.85
C ALA A 424 3.95 8.49 -18.08
N HIS A 425 5.06 9.02 -17.59
CA HIS A 425 5.43 10.39 -17.87
C HIS A 425 5.56 10.61 -19.39
N PRO A 426 4.97 11.67 -19.98
CA PRO A 426 4.93 11.88 -21.43
C PRO A 426 6.29 11.77 -22.13
N LYS A 427 7.34 12.27 -21.49
CA LYS A 427 8.74 12.21 -21.98
C LYS A 427 9.21 10.78 -22.30
N PHE A 428 8.73 9.77 -21.55
CA PHE A 428 9.19 8.39 -21.68
C PHE A 428 8.27 7.52 -22.55
N ARG A 429 7.07 7.98 -22.89
CA ARG A 429 6.11 7.19 -23.67
C ARG A 429 6.67 6.73 -25.03
N PRO A 430 7.35 7.60 -25.84
CA PRO A 430 7.95 7.15 -27.10
C PRO A 430 8.94 6.00 -26.89
N TRP A 431 9.85 6.15 -25.94
CA TRP A 431 10.81 5.11 -25.59
C TRP A 431 10.12 3.80 -25.15
N LEU A 432 9.09 3.88 -24.30
CA LEU A 432 8.34 2.71 -23.85
C LEU A 432 7.64 1.99 -25.01
N ILE A 433 7.08 2.72 -25.97
CA ILE A 433 6.49 2.17 -27.20
C ILE A 433 7.55 1.42 -28.03
N ASP A 434 8.70 2.04 -28.25
CA ASP A 434 9.77 1.44 -29.04
C ASP A 434 10.30 0.14 -28.38
N GLU A 435 10.52 0.16 -27.07
CA GLU A 435 10.94 -1.02 -26.32
C GLU A 435 9.84 -2.10 -26.28
N ALA A 436 8.57 -1.72 -26.10
CA ALA A 436 7.45 -2.65 -26.13
C ALA A 436 7.32 -3.36 -27.49
N LYS A 437 7.57 -2.64 -28.61
CA LYS A 437 7.63 -3.22 -29.97
C LYS A 437 8.79 -4.20 -30.12
N LYS A 438 9.99 -3.86 -29.62
CA LYS A 438 11.17 -4.75 -29.64
C LYS A 438 10.93 -6.04 -28.83
N LEU A 439 10.27 -5.92 -27.69
CA LEU A 439 9.91 -7.03 -26.80
C LEU A 439 8.67 -7.80 -27.28
N LEU A 440 8.04 -7.38 -28.38
CA LEU A 440 6.80 -7.96 -28.93
C LEU A 440 5.62 -7.95 -27.94
N LEU A 441 5.61 -7.02 -27.00
CA LEU A 441 4.50 -6.83 -26.05
C LEU A 441 3.30 -6.13 -26.70
N ILE A 442 3.57 -5.33 -27.76
CA ILE A 442 2.55 -4.64 -28.57
C ILE A 442 2.79 -4.93 -30.05
N TYR A 443 1.82 -4.60 -30.90
CA TYR A 443 1.99 -4.77 -32.35
C TYR A 443 3.11 -3.90 -32.89
N LYS A 444 3.80 -4.36 -33.95
CA LYS A 444 4.87 -3.61 -34.60
C LYS A 444 4.39 -2.30 -35.22
N ASP A 445 3.16 -2.32 -35.72
CA ASP A 445 2.42 -1.20 -36.33
C ASP A 445 1.58 -0.41 -35.32
N GLN A 446 1.66 -0.74 -34.00
CA GLN A 446 0.93 -0.01 -32.96
C GLN A 446 1.12 1.50 -33.14
N ALA A 447 0.00 2.19 -33.35
CA ALA A 447 -0.02 3.65 -33.44
C ALA A 447 0.34 4.28 -32.09
N PHE A 448 1.07 5.36 -32.15
CA PHE A 448 1.42 6.17 -31.00
C PHE A 448 1.40 7.65 -31.41
N ILE A 449 0.88 8.51 -30.55
CA ILE A 449 0.85 9.95 -30.81
C ILE A 449 2.10 10.57 -30.18
N PRO A 450 3.13 10.91 -30.96
CA PRO A 450 4.23 11.74 -30.48
C PRO A 450 3.73 13.18 -30.46
N GLY A 451 3.62 13.83 -29.34
CA GLY A 451 3.22 15.23 -29.33
C GLY A 451 3.69 15.98 -28.10
N ILE A 452 4.08 17.21 -28.30
CA ILE A 452 4.31 18.23 -27.26
C ILE A 452 3.04 18.38 -26.39
N ASN A 453 1.87 18.04 -26.93
CA ASN A 453 0.56 18.09 -26.30
C ASN A 453 -0.02 16.72 -25.89
N GLY A 454 0.75 15.64 -25.95
CA GLY A 454 0.32 14.28 -25.60
C GLY A 454 0.00 14.07 -24.12
N VAL A 455 -0.17 15.13 -23.35
CA VAL A 455 -0.68 15.07 -21.99
C VAL A 455 -2.18 14.89 -22.06
N TYR A 456 -2.66 13.77 -21.54
CA TYR A 456 -4.09 13.50 -21.43
C TYR A 456 -4.79 14.63 -20.63
N PRO A 457 -5.78 15.31 -21.20
CA PRO A 457 -6.39 16.49 -20.56
C PRO A 457 -7.42 16.07 -19.50
N VAL A 458 -6.96 15.69 -18.33
CA VAL A 458 -7.80 15.25 -17.20
C VAL A 458 -8.87 16.28 -16.81
N ALA A 459 -8.59 17.57 -17.00
CA ALA A 459 -9.53 18.64 -16.73
C ALA A 459 -10.83 18.53 -17.57
N LEU A 460 -10.78 17.74 -18.65
CA LEU A 460 -11.94 17.45 -19.49
C LEU A 460 -12.68 16.17 -19.08
N GLU A 461 -12.34 15.53 -17.96
CA GLU A 461 -13.18 14.46 -17.40
C GLU A 461 -14.32 15.06 -16.59
N THR A 462 -15.58 14.70 -16.90
CA THR A 462 -16.75 15.19 -16.16
C THR A 462 -17.85 14.15 -16.07
N PHE A 463 -18.46 14.04 -14.90
CA PHE A 463 -19.65 13.21 -14.72
C PHE A 463 -20.91 14.02 -15.09
N ARG A 464 -21.82 13.38 -15.80
CA ARG A 464 -23.13 13.92 -16.17
C ARG A 464 -24.22 12.93 -15.83
N THR A 465 -25.40 13.45 -15.51
CA THR A 465 -26.61 12.65 -15.43
C THR A 465 -27.53 13.10 -16.57
N THR A 466 -27.82 12.20 -17.49
CA THR A 466 -28.67 12.51 -18.64
C THR A 466 -30.11 12.76 -18.22
N LYS A 467 -30.94 13.30 -19.14
CA LYS A 467 -32.38 13.53 -18.88
C LYS A 467 -33.14 12.26 -18.49
N SER A 468 -32.66 11.08 -18.86
CA SER A 468 -33.25 9.78 -18.48
C SER A 468 -32.76 9.28 -17.11
N GLY A 469 -31.86 10.01 -16.42
CA GLY A 469 -31.27 9.57 -15.16
C GLY A 469 -30.02 8.70 -15.30
N LEU A 470 -29.55 8.43 -16.53
CA LEU A 470 -28.34 7.65 -16.77
C LEU A 470 -27.10 8.47 -16.36
N LYS A 471 -26.26 7.90 -15.51
CA LYS A 471 -24.97 8.49 -15.14
C LYS A 471 -23.92 8.11 -16.18
N ILE A 472 -23.23 9.10 -16.71
CA ILE A 472 -22.15 8.92 -17.70
C ILE A 472 -20.92 9.71 -17.28
N LEU A 473 -19.74 9.16 -17.56
CA LEU A 473 -18.48 9.86 -17.52
C LEU A 473 -18.14 10.29 -18.94
N LEU A 474 -18.06 11.61 -19.19
CA LEU A 474 -17.52 12.16 -20.43
C LEU A 474 -16.01 12.36 -20.24
N ARG A 475 -15.22 11.74 -21.10
CA ARG A 475 -13.76 11.87 -21.06
C ARG A 475 -13.12 11.78 -22.44
N PRO A 476 -11.96 12.42 -22.67
CA PRO A 476 -11.17 12.19 -23.86
C PRO A 476 -10.77 10.72 -24.03
N VAL A 477 -10.61 10.31 -25.29
CA VAL A 477 -10.10 8.98 -25.62
C VAL A 477 -8.68 8.81 -25.09
N LYS A 478 -8.35 7.63 -24.60
CA LYS A 478 -6.99 7.23 -24.20
C LYS A 478 -6.44 6.23 -25.22
N ILE A 479 -5.13 6.18 -25.35
CA ILE A 479 -4.47 5.21 -26.26
C ILE A 479 -4.87 3.74 -25.91
N GLY A 480 -5.15 3.46 -24.64
CA GLY A 480 -5.60 2.15 -24.18
C GLY A 480 -7.07 1.81 -24.48
N ASP A 481 -7.86 2.72 -25.05
CA ASP A 481 -9.30 2.50 -25.28
C ASP A 481 -9.63 1.69 -26.53
N GLU A 482 -8.65 1.24 -27.31
CA GLU A 482 -8.89 0.43 -28.51
C GLU A 482 -9.83 -0.76 -28.29
N PRO A 483 -9.68 -1.58 -27.20
CA PRO A 483 -10.62 -2.67 -26.94
C PRO A 483 -12.04 -2.19 -26.68
N LEU A 484 -12.22 -1.09 -25.96
CA LEU A 484 -13.53 -0.50 -25.70
C LEU A 484 -14.17 0.04 -26.97
N MET A 485 -13.38 0.72 -27.81
CA MET A 485 -13.82 1.21 -29.11
C MET A 485 -14.20 0.06 -30.06
N LYS A 486 -13.42 -1.02 -30.07
CA LYS A 486 -13.75 -2.23 -30.82
C LYS A 486 -15.10 -2.79 -30.39
N ASP A 487 -15.29 -3.04 -29.07
CA ASP A 487 -16.55 -3.55 -28.52
C ASP A 487 -17.71 -2.61 -28.87
N PHE A 488 -17.50 -1.30 -28.83
CA PHE A 488 -18.50 -0.31 -29.18
C PHE A 488 -18.91 -0.40 -30.66
N PHE A 489 -17.95 -0.35 -31.61
CA PHE A 489 -18.25 -0.34 -33.03
C PHE A 489 -18.88 -1.66 -33.50
N TYR A 490 -18.43 -2.81 -32.97
CA TYR A 490 -19.04 -4.09 -33.31
C TYR A 490 -20.44 -4.32 -32.70
N ALA A 491 -20.82 -3.52 -31.70
CA ALA A 491 -22.14 -3.55 -31.10
C ALA A 491 -23.15 -2.59 -31.77
N LEU A 492 -22.71 -1.75 -32.73
CA LEU A 492 -23.60 -0.85 -33.46
C LEU A 492 -24.41 -1.63 -34.51
N SER A 493 -25.68 -1.21 -34.71
CA SER A 493 -26.47 -1.69 -35.83
C SER A 493 -25.90 -1.21 -37.18
N ASN A 494 -26.25 -1.92 -38.26
CA ASN A 494 -25.86 -1.51 -39.60
C ASN A 494 -26.36 -0.09 -39.94
N GLU A 495 -27.51 0.32 -39.41
CA GLU A 495 -28.05 1.66 -39.58
C GLU A 495 -27.20 2.71 -38.87
N SER A 496 -26.80 2.48 -37.62
CA SER A 496 -25.96 3.37 -36.86
C SER A 496 -24.54 3.48 -37.46
N MET A 497 -24.01 2.35 -37.96
CA MET A 497 -22.73 2.34 -38.70
C MET A 497 -22.82 3.13 -40.01
N TYR A 498 -23.90 2.93 -40.79
CA TYR A 498 -24.10 3.67 -42.04
C TYR A 498 -24.24 5.17 -41.80
N ARG A 499 -25.02 5.58 -40.79
CA ARG A 499 -25.18 7.01 -40.43
C ARG A 499 -23.88 7.67 -40.03
N ARG A 500 -22.97 6.91 -39.35
CA ARG A 500 -21.69 7.44 -38.90
C ARG A 500 -20.65 7.56 -40.01
N PHE A 501 -20.58 6.57 -40.92
CA PHE A 501 -19.52 6.45 -41.91
C PHE A 501 -19.97 6.69 -43.36
N MET A 502 -21.25 6.90 -43.58
CA MET A 502 -21.89 7.00 -44.92
C MET A 502 -21.48 5.87 -45.86
N SER A 503 -21.16 4.71 -45.32
CA SER A 503 -20.74 3.52 -46.07
C SER A 503 -21.24 2.24 -45.41
N VAL A 504 -21.50 1.20 -46.22
CA VAL A 504 -21.93 -0.13 -45.77
C VAL A 504 -20.70 -0.96 -45.37
N ARG A 505 -19.85 -0.44 -44.48
CA ARG A 505 -18.74 -1.21 -43.97
C ARG A 505 -19.10 -1.84 -42.63
N MET A 506 -18.91 -3.15 -42.55
CA MET A 506 -19.24 -3.96 -41.36
C MET A 506 -18.00 -4.34 -40.53
N ASP A 507 -16.79 -3.96 -40.96
CA ASP A 507 -15.54 -4.32 -40.32
C ASP A 507 -14.80 -3.09 -39.83
N MET A 508 -14.22 -3.21 -38.65
CA MET A 508 -13.35 -2.26 -38.01
C MET A 508 -12.01 -2.95 -37.73
N PRO A 509 -11.17 -3.13 -38.77
CA PRO A 509 -9.86 -3.75 -38.59
C PRO A 509 -9.00 -2.93 -37.62
N HIS A 510 -8.00 -3.58 -37.06
CA HIS A 510 -7.07 -3.00 -36.08
C HIS A 510 -6.50 -1.65 -36.54
N ASP A 511 -5.98 -1.55 -37.76
CA ASP A 511 -5.40 -0.33 -38.31
C ASP A 511 -6.37 0.85 -38.24
N ARG A 512 -7.64 0.61 -38.54
CA ARG A 512 -8.67 1.64 -38.51
C ARG A 512 -9.06 2.06 -37.09
N LEU A 513 -9.12 1.11 -36.15
CA LEU A 513 -9.31 1.43 -34.73
C LEU A 513 -8.15 2.25 -34.18
N GLN A 514 -6.94 1.97 -34.64
CA GLN A 514 -5.76 2.76 -34.30
C GLN A 514 -5.86 4.20 -34.81
N GLU A 515 -6.33 4.42 -36.05
CA GLU A 515 -6.54 5.77 -36.62
C GLU A 515 -7.51 6.60 -35.75
N PHE A 516 -8.58 6.00 -35.24
CA PHE A 516 -9.53 6.69 -34.35
C PHE A 516 -8.92 7.10 -33.00
N GLY A 517 -7.96 6.34 -32.48
CA GLY A 517 -7.26 6.66 -31.24
C GLY A 517 -6.22 7.79 -31.37
N ILE A 518 -5.90 8.20 -32.61
CA ILE A 518 -4.89 9.24 -32.88
C ILE A 518 -5.55 10.61 -32.81
N VAL A 519 -5.54 11.23 -31.63
CA VAL A 519 -5.97 12.61 -31.39
C VAL A 519 -4.85 13.39 -30.70
N ASP A 520 -4.67 14.65 -31.06
CA ASP A 520 -3.65 15.50 -30.46
C ASP A 520 -4.17 16.32 -29.26
N TYR A 521 -5.43 16.15 -28.93
CA TYR A 521 -6.18 16.86 -27.88
C TYR A 521 -6.24 18.39 -28.07
N ALA A 522 -5.91 18.89 -29.25
CA ALA A 522 -5.91 20.31 -29.62
C ALA A 522 -6.66 20.56 -30.92
N SER A 523 -6.09 20.17 -32.06
CA SER A 523 -6.74 20.32 -33.38
C SER A 523 -7.74 19.18 -33.66
N SER A 524 -7.54 18.04 -32.99
CA SER A 524 -8.46 16.90 -33.03
C SER A 524 -8.77 16.42 -31.60
N MET A 525 -10.04 16.10 -31.36
CA MET A 525 -10.51 15.63 -30.07
C MET A 525 -11.54 14.51 -30.27
N MET A 526 -11.44 13.49 -29.44
CA MET A 526 -12.47 12.47 -29.32
C MET A 526 -12.89 12.33 -27.85
N ILE A 527 -14.17 12.50 -27.58
CA ILE A 527 -14.77 12.33 -26.26
C ILE A 527 -15.59 11.04 -26.25
N LEU A 528 -15.36 10.22 -25.25
CA LEU A 528 -16.12 9.02 -24.97
C LEU A 528 -17.15 9.30 -23.88
N ALA A 529 -18.39 8.86 -24.07
CA ALA A 529 -19.39 8.79 -23.03
C ALA A 529 -19.36 7.37 -22.46
N ILE A 530 -18.83 7.23 -21.26
CA ILE A 530 -18.65 5.94 -20.56
C ILE A 530 -19.80 5.73 -19.58
N VAL A 531 -20.39 4.54 -19.58
CA VAL A 531 -21.28 4.06 -18.53
C VAL A 531 -20.50 3.05 -17.70
N GLU A 532 -20.45 3.29 -16.39
CA GLU A 532 -19.88 2.35 -15.45
C GLU A 532 -20.90 1.26 -15.15
N GLY A 533 -20.60 0.03 -15.52
CA GLY A 533 -21.35 -1.16 -15.11
C GLY A 533 -20.70 -1.83 -13.90
N ASP A 534 -21.40 -2.78 -13.28
CA ASP A 534 -20.95 -3.49 -12.07
C ASP A 534 -19.56 -4.16 -12.21
N SER A 535 -19.10 -4.40 -13.44
CA SER A 535 -17.82 -5.10 -13.69
C SER A 535 -17.00 -4.56 -14.86
N LYS A 536 -17.54 -3.68 -15.71
CA LYS A 536 -16.85 -3.22 -16.93
C LYS A 536 -17.36 -1.85 -17.38
N GLU A 537 -16.40 -0.97 -17.73
CA GLU A 537 -16.70 0.27 -18.47
C GLU A 537 -17.26 -0.08 -19.85
N THR A 538 -18.29 0.64 -20.30
CA THR A 538 -18.89 0.49 -21.64
C THR A 538 -19.02 1.86 -22.29
N ILE A 539 -18.62 1.98 -23.56
CA ILE A 539 -18.84 3.20 -24.32
C ILE A 539 -20.32 3.24 -24.75
N ALA A 540 -21.05 4.26 -24.31
CA ALA A 540 -22.41 4.56 -24.73
C ALA A 540 -22.45 5.42 -26.00
N ALA A 541 -21.49 6.34 -26.15
CA ALA A 541 -21.40 7.21 -27.34
C ALA A 541 -19.95 7.69 -27.54
N ILE A 542 -19.65 8.02 -28.80
CA ILE A 542 -18.39 8.64 -29.21
C ILE A 542 -18.72 9.94 -29.94
N GLY A 543 -18.09 11.03 -29.53
CA GLY A 543 -18.11 12.31 -30.23
C GLY A 543 -16.70 12.74 -30.60
N GLN A 544 -16.53 13.28 -31.80
CA GLN A 544 -15.23 13.67 -32.33
C GLN A 544 -15.34 15.00 -33.07
N TYR A 545 -14.32 15.84 -32.95
CA TYR A 545 -14.14 16.95 -33.87
C TYR A 545 -12.71 16.97 -34.44
N GLU A 546 -12.56 17.56 -35.62
CA GLU A 546 -11.30 17.84 -36.26
C GLU A 546 -11.34 19.27 -36.82
N ILE A 547 -10.36 20.11 -36.45
CA ILE A 547 -10.27 21.52 -36.87
C ILE A 547 -9.48 21.60 -38.17
N ASN A 548 -10.04 22.32 -39.11
CA ASN A 548 -9.36 22.69 -40.35
C ASN A 548 -8.95 24.17 -40.28
N ASP A 549 -7.74 24.44 -39.84
CA ASP A 549 -7.21 25.78 -39.66
C ASP A 549 -7.17 26.63 -40.97
N LYS A 550 -7.07 25.97 -42.15
CA LYS A 550 -7.00 26.66 -43.44
C LYS A 550 -8.29 27.33 -43.83
N VAL A 551 -9.42 26.79 -43.39
CA VAL A 551 -10.75 27.29 -43.72
C VAL A 551 -11.57 27.71 -42.49
N HIS A 552 -10.95 27.70 -41.32
CA HIS A 552 -11.56 28.03 -40.03
C HIS A 552 -12.87 27.29 -39.75
N THR A 553 -12.90 25.98 -40.01
CA THR A 553 -14.05 25.12 -39.80
C THR A 553 -13.65 23.94 -38.93
N ALA A 554 -14.62 23.32 -38.27
CA ALA A 554 -14.45 22.03 -37.61
C ALA A 554 -15.46 21.03 -38.17
N GLU A 555 -14.98 19.83 -38.47
CA GLU A 555 -15.84 18.69 -38.74
C GLU A 555 -16.20 18.01 -37.43
N VAL A 556 -17.49 17.77 -37.20
CA VAL A 556 -17.99 17.12 -36.00
C VAL A 556 -18.72 15.84 -36.37
N ALA A 557 -18.37 14.75 -35.69
CA ALA A 557 -19.01 13.46 -35.89
C ALA A 557 -19.43 12.86 -34.55
N LEU A 558 -20.64 12.27 -34.51
CA LEU A 558 -21.21 11.70 -33.31
C LEU A 558 -21.86 10.36 -33.62
N VAL A 559 -21.76 9.40 -32.71
CA VAL A 559 -22.48 8.14 -32.75
C VAL A 559 -22.84 7.69 -31.34
N VAL A 560 -24.08 7.22 -31.19
CA VAL A 560 -24.62 6.69 -29.92
C VAL A 560 -24.99 5.24 -30.15
N LYS A 561 -24.54 4.35 -29.27
CA LYS A 561 -24.87 2.92 -29.30
C LYS A 561 -26.39 2.74 -29.19
N ASP A 562 -26.93 1.83 -29.99
CA ASP A 562 -28.37 1.73 -30.19
C ASP A 562 -29.19 1.62 -28.88
N GLU A 563 -28.71 0.87 -27.91
CA GLU A 563 -29.34 0.71 -26.59
C GLU A 563 -29.38 1.99 -25.73
N TYR A 564 -28.48 2.97 -25.99
CA TYR A 564 -28.41 4.24 -25.27
C TYR A 564 -29.02 5.42 -26.05
N GLN A 565 -29.59 5.14 -27.25
CA GLN A 565 -30.28 6.16 -28.02
C GLN A 565 -31.55 6.62 -27.31
N LYS A 566 -31.95 7.88 -27.54
CA LYS A 566 -33.10 8.54 -26.92
C LYS A 566 -33.02 8.73 -25.40
N MET A 567 -31.88 8.40 -24.79
CA MET A 567 -31.62 8.61 -23.34
C MET A 567 -30.96 9.95 -23.01
N GLY A 568 -30.74 10.81 -24.01
CA GLY A 568 -30.12 12.13 -23.83
C GLY A 568 -28.59 12.13 -23.99
N VAL A 569 -27.94 10.96 -24.09
CA VAL A 569 -26.47 10.83 -24.16
C VAL A 569 -25.86 11.64 -25.31
N GLY A 570 -26.46 11.56 -26.51
CA GLY A 570 -25.98 12.30 -27.67
C GLY A 570 -26.07 13.82 -27.52
N TYR A 571 -27.10 14.31 -26.83
CA TYR A 571 -27.25 15.74 -26.54
C TYR A 571 -26.16 16.24 -25.55
N ASP A 572 -25.98 15.49 -24.44
CA ASP A 572 -24.97 15.84 -23.45
C ASP A 572 -23.56 15.80 -24.04
N LEU A 573 -23.27 14.80 -24.88
CA LEU A 573 -21.97 14.67 -25.55
C LEU A 573 -21.73 15.81 -26.57
N LEU A 574 -22.74 16.12 -27.42
CA LEU A 574 -22.63 17.21 -28.40
C LEU A 574 -22.47 18.58 -27.73
N THR A 575 -23.15 18.79 -26.61
CA THR A 575 -23.03 20.05 -25.84
C THR A 575 -21.68 20.18 -25.16
N TYR A 576 -21.05 19.05 -24.89
CA TYR A 576 -19.74 18.99 -24.22
C TYR A 576 -18.57 19.16 -25.23
N LEU A 577 -18.68 18.67 -26.45
CA LEU A 577 -17.70 18.89 -27.54
C LEU A 577 -17.58 20.36 -27.93
#